data_c222bc30850860ae6c4a692a3163bf5d
#
_entry.id   c222bc30850860ae6c4a692a3163bf5d
#
_cell.length_a   1.000
_cell.length_b   1.000
_cell.length_c   1.000
_cell.angle_alpha   90.00
_cell.angle_beta   90.00
_cell.angle_gamma   90.00
#
_symmetry.space_group_name_H-M   'P 1'
#
loop_
_entity.id
_entity.type
_entity.pdbx_description
1 polymer ?
#
loop_
_entity_poly.entity_id
_entity_poly.type
_entity_poly.pdbx_seq_one_letter_code
_entity_poly.pdbx_strand_id
1 'polypeptide(L)'
;MRHLVNYDEKVIWVLKGSETAIDISAARKRFAAQGRDVTGYSDDQILARVVELEKQFREGAPTTAADAATIILDGVKAERWRILVGKDAEFLDDRVRAAPEEAYSPAFYEAFRTGPGWRI
;
A
#
# COMPACT_ATOMS: atom_id res chain seq x y z
N MET A 1 -18.26 -22.15 -12.91
CA MET A 1 -19.26 -21.39 -12.16
C MET A 1 -19.00 -21.33 -10.65
N ARG A 2 -18.75 -22.43 -9.98
CA ARG A 2 -18.39 -22.39 -8.53
C ARG A 2 -17.10 -21.61 -8.22
N HIS A 3 -16.14 -21.59 -9.14
CA HIS A 3 -14.89 -20.82 -8.98
C HIS A 3 -15.09 -19.31 -9.11
N LEU A 4 -16.01 -18.86 -9.94
CA LEU A 4 -16.36 -17.45 -10.11
C LEU A 4 -17.12 -16.91 -8.87
N VAL A 5 -18.02 -17.70 -8.31
CA VAL A 5 -18.76 -17.33 -7.08
C VAL A 5 -17.80 -17.18 -5.89
N ASN A 6 -16.84 -18.10 -5.73
CA ASN A 6 -15.82 -17.99 -4.68
C ASN A 6 -14.83 -16.83 -4.91
N TYR A 7 -14.56 -16.47 -6.15
CA TYR A 7 -13.73 -15.32 -6.49
C TYR A 7 -14.49 -14.02 -6.20
N ASP A 8 -15.74 -13.95 -6.58
CA ASP A 8 -16.61 -12.80 -6.31
C ASP A 8 -16.84 -12.62 -4.80
N GLU A 9 -17.03 -13.70 -4.05
CA GLU A 9 -17.09 -13.63 -2.59
C GLU A 9 -15.78 -13.12 -1.98
N LYS A 10 -14.62 -13.58 -2.43
CA LYS A 10 -13.32 -13.09 -1.97
C LYS A 10 -13.11 -11.61 -2.30
N VAL A 11 -13.47 -11.20 -3.50
CA VAL A 11 -13.36 -9.80 -3.91
C VAL A 11 -14.33 -8.92 -3.10
N ILE A 12 -15.55 -9.38 -2.87
CA ILE A 12 -16.52 -8.67 -2.03
C ILE A 12 -16.03 -8.57 -0.57
N TRP A 13 -15.39 -9.60 -0.05
CA TRP A 13 -14.80 -9.59 1.28
C TRP A 13 -13.65 -8.57 1.40
N VAL A 14 -12.78 -8.52 0.42
CA VAL A 14 -11.68 -7.55 0.35
C VAL A 14 -12.22 -6.12 0.20
N LEU A 15 -13.23 -5.92 -0.65
CA LEU A 15 -13.84 -4.61 -0.89
C LEU A 15 -14.70 -4.11 0.26
N LYS A 16 -15.32 -5.01 1.02
CA LYS A 16 -16.11 -4.62 2.20
C LYS A 16 -15.25 -4.23 3.40
N GLY A 17 -13.91 -4.40 3.31
CA GLY A 17 -13.01 -4.09 4.41
C GLY A 17 -13.45 -4.82 5.68
N SER A 18 -13.87 -6.06 5.54
CA SER A 18 -14.51 -6.79 6.62
C SER A 18 -13.49 -7.02 7.74
N GLU A 19 -13.76 -6.45 8.89
CA GLU A 19 -13.01 -6.63 10.13
C GLU A 19 -12.81 -8.12 10.47
N THR A 20 -13.69 -8.98 9.99
CA THR A 20 -13.62 -10.44 10.15
C THR A 20 -12.52 -11.11 9.34
N ALA A 21 -11.92 -10.42 8.36
CA ALA A 21 -10.81 -10.92 7.55
C ALA A 21 -9.42 -10.58 8.13
N ILE A 22 -9.37 -9.82 9.23
CA ILE A 22 -8.10 -9.41 9.85
C ILE A 22 -7.57 -10.54 10.74
N ASP A 23 -6.44 -11.10 10.35
CA ASP A 23 -5.70 -12.04 11.17
C ASP A 23 -4.87 -11.27 12.23
N ILE A 24 -5.38 -11.24 13.46
CA ILE A 24 -4.76 -10.53 14.58
C ILE A 24 -3.37 -11.10 14.88
N SER A 25 -3.18 -12.41 14.80
CA SER A 25 -1.87 -13.04 15.03
C SER A 25 -0.85 -12.60 13.99
N ALA A 26 -1.23 -12.56 12.72
CA ALA A 26 -0.38 -12.06 11.65
C ALA A 26 -0.09 -10.56 11.80
N ALA A 27 -1.06 -9.77 12.24
CA ALA A 27 -0.87 -8.34 12.51
C ALA A 27 0.13 -8.10 13.64
N ARG A 28 0.02 -8.85 14.76
CA ARG A 28 0.99 -8.80 15.86
C ARG A 28 2.42 -9.10 15.39
N LYS A 29 2.58 -10.16 14.60
CA LYS A 29 3.89 -10.53 14.05
C LYS A 29 4.48 -9.43 13.17
N ARG A 30 3.67 -8.80 12.32
CA ARG A 30 4.11 -7.68 11.48
C ARG A 30 4.55 -6.48 12.32
N PHE A 31 3.78 -6.08 13.32
CA PHE A 31 4.14 -4.97 14.19
C PHE A 31 5.43 -5.23 14.95
N ALA A 32 5.61 -6.42 15.48
CA ALA A 32 6.84 -6.84 16.14
C ALA A 32 8.04 -6.80 15.18
N ALA A 33 7.89 -7.31 13.96
CA ALA A 33 8.92 -7.25 12.92
C ALA A 33 9.30 -5.83 12.51
N GLN A 34 8.38 -4.87 12.66
CA GLN A 34 8.62 -3.44 12.43
C GLN A 34 9.21 -2.72 13.66
N GLY A 35 9.61 -3.46 14.70
CA GLY A 35 10.18 -2.89 15.92
C GLY A 35 9.16 -2.26 16.87
N ARG A 36 7.87 -2.53 16.69
CA ARG A 36 6.81 -2.04 17.58
C ARG A 36 6.57 -3.06 18.70
N ASP A 37 6.68 -2.62 19.94
CA ASP A 37 6.29 -3.46 21.09
C ASP A 37 4.77 -3.51 21.18
N VAL A 38 4.20 -4.68 20.95
CA VAL A 38 2.75 -4.94 21.01
C VAL A 38 2.38 -5.95 22.09
N THR A 39 3.31 -6.31 22.98
CA THR A 39 3.10 -7.35 23.99
C THR A 39 2.01 -6.99 25.00
N GLY A 40 1.83 -5.71 25.30
CA GLY A 40 0.79 -5.21 26.22
C GLY A 40 -0.56 -4.92 25.56
N TYR A 41 -0.71 -5.11 24.23
CA TYR A 41 -1.94 -4.78 23.53
C TYR A 41 -2.90 -5.96 23.49
N SER A 42 -4.19 -5.69 23.78
CA SER A 42 -5.27 -6.64 23.56
C SER A 42 -5.54 -6.85 22.06
N ASP A 43 -6.29 -7.90 21.71
CA ASP A 43 -6.68 -8.14 20.32
C ASP A 43 -7.52 -7.01 19.76
N ASP A 44 -8.42 -6.43 20.55
CA ASP A 44 -9.22 -5.27 20.14
C ASP A 44 -8.35 -4.04 19.86
N GLN A 45 -7.30 -3.82 20.65
CA GLN A 45 -6.34 -2.74 20.42
C GLN A 45 -5.52 -2.96 19.16
N ILE A 46 -5.11 -4.19 18.88
CA ILE A 46 -4.44 -4.54 17.62
C ILE A 46 -5.37 -4.31 16.42
N LEU A 47 -6.61 -4.76 16.52
CA LEU A 47 -7.62 -4.55 15.48
C LEU A 47 -7.85 -3.07 15.21
N ALA A 48 -8.06 -2.28 16.26
CA ALA A 48 -8.25 -0.83 16.14
C ALA A 48 -7.04 -0.16 15.47
N ARG A 49 -5.83 -0.61 15.79
CA ARG A 49 -4.61 -0.08 15.17
C ARG A 49 -4.50 -0.43 13.68
N VAL A 50 -4.88 -1.65 13.30
CA VAL A 50 -4.92 -2.07 11.90
C VAL A 50 -5.91 -1.21 11.10
N VAL A 51 -7.12 -1.05 11.62
CA VAL A 51 -8.18 -0.23 10.99
C VAL A 51 -7.73 1.23 10.82
N GLU A 52 -7.10 1.80 11.84
CA GLU A 52 -6.57 3.17 11.78
C GLU A 52 -5.45 3.30 10.73
N LEU A 53 -4.54 2.33 10.65
CA LEU A 53 -3.48 2.33 9.65
C LEU A 53 -4.04 2.20 8.22
N GLU A 54 -5.06 1.37 8.02
CA GLU A 54 -5.73 1.25 6.73
C GLU A 54 -6.43 2.55 6.31
N LYS A 55 -7.04 3.24 7.28
CA LYS A 55 -7.64 4.55 7.05
C LYS A 55 -6.58 5.58 6.67
N GLN A 56 -5.50 5.68 7.45
CA GLN A 56 -4.38 6.58 7.17
C GLN A 56 -3.75 6.29 5.81
N PHE A 57 -3.62 5.02 5.44
CA PHE A 57 -3.12 4.62 4.14
C PHE A 57 -3.99 5.12 2.99
N ARG A 58 -5.31 5.00 3.10
CA ARG A 58 -6.25 5.51 2.08
C ARG A 58 -6.27 7.02 2.00
N GLU A 59 -6.35 7.69 3.15
CA GLU A 59 -6.48 9.15 3.22
C GLU A 59 -5.16 9.87 2.95
N GLY A 60 -4.05 9.23 3.28
CA GLY A 60 -2.70 9.76 3.05
C GLY A 60 -2.09 9.39 1.70
N ALA A 61 -2.83 8.70 0.83
CA ALA A 61 -2.33 8.32 -0.49
C ALA A 61 -1.96 9.58 -1.30
N PRO A 62 -0.75 9.64 -1.90
CA PRO A 62 -0.31 10.80 -2.66
C PRO A 62 -1.11 11.05 -3.94
N THR A 63 -1.82 10.03 -4.42
CA THR A 63 -2.68 10.10 -5.60
C THR A 63 -4.01 9.43 -5.27
N THR A 64 -5.13 10.12 -5.56
CA THR A 64 -6.46 9.53 -5.37
C THR A 64 -6.74 8.44 -6.39
N ALA A 65 -7.67 7.53 -6.09
CA ALA A 65 -8.08 6.49 -7.03
C ALA A 65 -8.64 7.08 -8.35
N ALA A 66 -9.38 8.18 -8.27
CA ALA A 66 -9.92 8.88 -9.45
C ALA A 66 -8.81 9.49 -10.32
N ASP A 67 -7.83 10.15 -9.70
CA ASP A 67 -6.68 10.72 -10.42
C ASP A 67 -5.81 9.62 -11.03
N ALA A 68 -5.59 8.54 -10.30
CA ALA A 68 -4.86 7.37 -10.81
C ALA A 68 -5.54 6.78 -12.05
N ALA A 69 -6.86 6.59 -12.01
CA ALA A 69 -7.62 6.11 -13.15
C ALA A 69 -7.51 7.03 -14.36
N THR A 70 -7.58 8.35 -14.16
CA THR A 70 -7.42 9.35 -15.23
C THR A 70 -6.04 9.26 -15.86
N ILE A 71 -4.98 9.23 -15.05
CA ILE A 71 -3.59 9.11 -15.52
C ILE A 71 -3.39 7.84 -16.36
N ILE A 72 -3.93 6.71 -15.88
CA ILE A 72 -3.83 5.43 -16.58
C ILE A 72 -4.55 5.49 -17.93
N LEU A 73 -5.80 5.96 -17.94
CA LEU A 73 -6.61 6.02 -19.17
C LEU A 73 -6.01 7.00 -20.19
N ASP A 74 -5.52 8.14 -19.75
CA ASP A 74 -4.85 9.10 -20.64
C ASP A 74 -3.54 8.54 -21.19
N GLY A 75 -2.80 7.79 -20.38
CA GLY A 75 -1.61 7.09 -20.82
C GLY A 75 -1.90 6.04 -21.88
N VAL A 76 -2.97 5.27 -21.71
CA VAL A 76 -3.43 4.28 -22.70
C VAL A 76 -3.86 4.95 -23.99
N LYS A 77 -4.65 6.01 -23.92
CA LYS A 77 -5.09 6.78 -25.10
C LYS A 77 -3.91 7.40 -25.85
N ALA A 78 -2.87 7.80 -25.13
CA ALA A 78 -1.65 8.36 -25.72
C ALA A 78 -0.64 7.28 -26.17
N GLU A 79 -1.02 6.01 -26.11
CA GLU A 79 -0.18 4.86 -26.50
C GLU A 79 1.19 4.85 -25.80
N ARG A 80 1.24 5.33 -24.54
CA ARG A 80 2.47 5.30 -23.75
C ARG A 80 2.82 3.86 -23.40
N TRP A 81 4.05 3.46 -23.67
CA TRP A 81 4.52 2.11 -23.34
C TRP A 81 4.65 1.88 -21.82
N ARG A 82 4.77 2.96 -21.05
CA ARG A 82 4.86 2.94 -19.59
C ARG A 82 4.11 4.11 -18.99
N ILE A 83 3.34 3.83 -17.96
CA ILE A 83 2.51 4.84 -17.29
C ILE A 83 2.92 4.85 -15.82
N LEU A 84 3.47 5.97 -15.37
CA LEU A 84 3.78 6.23 -13.96
C LEU A 84 2.59 6.97 -13.33
N VAL A 85 2.16 6.50 -12.16
CA VAL A 85 1.00 7.05 -11.47
C VAL A 85 1.46 7.67 -10.15
N GLY A 86 1.54 8.99 -10.13
CA GLY A 86 1.88 9.78 -8.96
C GLY A 86 3.36 10.14 -8.83
N LYS A 87 3.61 11.14 -8.00
CA LYS A 87 4.95 11.66 -7.74
C LYS A 87 5.88 10.66 -7.06
N ASP A 88 5.33 9.79 -6.26
CA ASP A 88 6.06 8.69 -5.61
C ASP A 88 6.58 7.68 -6.65
N ALA A 89 5.76 7.32 -7.64
CA ALA A 89 6.17 6.44 -8.73
C ALA A 89 7.24 7.10 -9.61
N GLU A 90 7.08 8.38 -9.94
CA GLU A 90 8.07 9.15 -10.70
C GLU A 90 9.42 9.19 -9.96
N PHE A 91 9.40 9.49 -8.66
CA PHE A 91 10.60 9.52 -7.83
C PHE A 91 11.32 8.17 -7.80
N LEU A 92 10.56 7.08 -7.58
CA LEU A 92 11.13 5.73 -7.56
C LEU A 92 11.76 5.36 -8.91
N ASP A 93 11.05 5.64 -9.99
CA ASP A 93 11.53 5.34 -11.34
C ASP A 93 12.83 6.08 -11.67
N ASP A 94 12.88 7.38 -11.41
CA ASP A 94 14.07 8.20 -11.65
C ASP A 94 15.27 7.71 -10.84
N ARG A 95 15.06 7.41 -9.55
CA ARG A 95 16.15 6.95 -8.67
C ARG A 95 16.64 5.56 -9.03
N VAL A 96 15.74 4.63 -9.31
CA VAL A 96 16.13 3.26 -9.71
C VAL A 96 16.85 3.26 -11.05
N ARG A 97 16.44 4.11 -11.99
CA ARG A 97 17.13 4.23 -13.27
C ARG A 97 18.52 4.87 -13.16
N ALA A 98 18.67 5.83 -12.24
CA ALA A 98 19.94 6.51 -12.03
C ALA A 98 20.98 5.59 -11.37
N ALA A 99 20.57 4.76 -10.40
CA ALA A 99 21.45 3.88 -9.65
C ALA A 99 20.70 2.59 -9.21
N PRO A 100 20.52 1.61 -10.13
CA PRO A 100 19.77 0.40 -9.84
C PRO A 100 20.31 -0.41 -8.66
N GLU A 101 21.62 -0.39 -8.48
CA GLU A 101 22.33 -1.08 -7.40
C GLU A 101 22.00 -0.53 -6.01
N GLU A 102 21.55 0.70 -5.92
CA GLU A 102 21.18 1.33 -4.65
C GLU A 102 19.72 1.09 -4.24
N ALA A 103 18.89 0.51 -5.10
CA ALA A 103 17.45 0.38 -4.93
C ALA A 103 17.02 -0.36 -3.64
N TYR A 104 17.91 -1.20 -3.09
CA TYR A 104 17.65 -1.97 -1.87
C TYR A 104 18.44 -1.47 -0.65
N SER A 105 19.11 -0.34 -0.77
CA SER A 105 19.89 0.22 0.34
C SER A 105 18.97 0.90 1.37
N PRO A 106 19.35 0.91 2.66
CA PRO A 106 18.62 1.67 3.68
C PRO A 106 18.53 3.16 3.35
N ALA A 107 19.55 3.74 2.74
CA ALA A 107 19.57 5.15 2.33
C ALA A 107 18.53 5.45 1.24
N PHE A 108 18.32 4.53 0.30
CA PHE A 108 17.28 4.65 -0.71
C PHE A 108 15.89 4.67 -0.07
N TYR A 109 15.63 3.73 0.84
CA TYR A 109 14.36 3.67 1.57
C TYR A 109 14.09 4.96 2.37
N GLU A 110 15.10 5.47 3.07
CA GLU A 110 14.97 6.70 3.86
C GLU A 110 14.70 7.92 2.97
N ALA A 111 15.36 8.01 1.82
CA ALA A 111 15.13 9.07 0.84
C ALA A 111 13.71 9.01 0.26
N PHE A 112 13.16 7.82 0.03
CA PHE A 112 11.79 7.63 -0.40
C PHE A 112 10.79 8.03 0.69
N ARG A 113 11.00 7.54 1.92
CA ARG A 113 10.12 7.81 3.06
C ARG A 113 10.04 9.29 3.42
N THR A 114 11.15 10.02 3.32
CA THR A 114 11.22 11.46 3.64
C THR A 114 10.89 12.37 2.46
N GLY A 115 10.87 11.83 1.25
CA GLY A 115 10.54 12.53 0.01
C GLY A 115 9.05 12.46 -0.32
N PRO A 116 8.71 12.17 -1.58
CA PRO A 116 7.32 12.12 -2.05
C PRO A 116 6.59 10.82 -1.69
N GLY A 117 7.22 9.95 -0.93
CA GLY A 117 6.65 8.67 -0.53
C GLY A 117 5.50 8.79 0.45
N TRP A 118 4.96 7.66 0.80
CA TRP A 118 3.84 7.55 1.71
C TRP A 118 4.29 7.89 3.14
N ARG A 119 3.59 8.81 3.73
CA ARG A 119 3.78 9.14 5.16
C ARG A 119 2.92 8.20 6.00
N ILE A 120 3.50 7.06 6.36
CA ILE A 120 2.86 6.05 7.21
C ILE A 120 3.53 6.04 8.58
#